data_5355dca3ebcca11bc151f3f2a6f62cf2
#
_entry.id   5355dca3ebcca11bc151f3f2a6f62cf2
#
_cell.length_a   1.000
_cell.length_b   1.000
_cell.length_c   1.000
_cell.angle_alpha   90.00
_cell.angle_beta   90.00
_cell.angle_gamma   90.00
#
_symmetry.space_group_name_H-M   'P 1'
#
loop_
_entity.id
_entity.type
_entity.pdbx_description
1 polymer ?
#
loop_
_entity_poly.entity_id
_entity_poly.type
_entity_poly.pdbx_seq_one_letter_code
_entity_poly.pdbx_strand_id
1 'polypeptide(L)'
;ARLTTRFHELLTEYMVVAIITAEGLREKNLRGARMGWHILPELACDDRGEAIGIRRLITRFRGDDPAWVRLKQTHEPGGGSSPRARTREWSWPPGIVDHRLLFIYLRDVRTAHAHRAGLLPLHERIDLRTDTLALFISPRARAVRSEADAGGNFSRGILSDVFGRALFWMARDVLGRPGLPRSYADACKADSEFRGLFGAHVIRSLGATWWGGLRNRWDFAEAYTNDLQPTLHAFYSKIPT
;
A
#
# COMPACT_ATOMS: atom_id res chain seq x y z
N ALA A 1 7.90 -26.05 6.63
CA ALA A 1 6.68 -25.54 5.96
C ALA A 1 5.91 -24.52 6.83
N ARG A 2 5.54 -24.81 8.10
CA ARG A 2 4.76 -23.89 8.96
C ARG A 2 5.50 -22.58 9.27
N LEU A 3 6.79 -22.63 9.59
CA LEU A 3 7.61 -21.43 9.86
C LEU A 3 7.72 -20.52 8.63
N THR A 4 7.92 -21.10 7.46
CA THR A 4 7.98 -20.33 6.20
C THR A 4 6.65 -19.63 5.91
N THR A 5 5.52 -20.32 6.11
CA THR A 5 4.18 -19.72 5.92
C THR A 5 3.97 -18.56 6.88
N ARG A 6 4.31 -18.72 8.17
CA ARG A 6 4.17 -17.65 9.17
C ARG A 6 5.07 -16.46 8.88
N PHE A 7 6.29 -16.70 8.43
CA PHE A 7 7.19 -15.63 7.99
C PHE A 7 6.61 -14.85 6.82
N HIS A 8 6.06 -15.54 5.80
CA HIS A 8 5.42 -14.89 4.66
C HIS A 8 4.22 -14.03 5.07
N GLU A 9 3.40 -14.51 6.01
CA GLU A 9 2.26 -13.75 6.54
C GLU A 9 2.74 -12.47 7.24
N LEU A 10 3.67 -12.58 8.18
CA LEU A 10 4.20 -11.45 8.93
C LEU A 10 4.90 -10.43 8.02
N LEU A 11 5.70 -10.91 7.06
CA LEU A 11 6.35 -10.01 6.11
C LEU A 11 5.33 -9.32 5.19
N THR A 12 4.26 -10.00 4.80
CA THR A 12 3.17 -9.37 4.06
C THR A 12 2.47 -8.29 4.88
N GLU A 13 2.16 -8.55 6.15
CA GLU A 13 1.56 -7.57 7.06
C GLU A 13 2.47 -6.36 7.25
N TYR A 14 3.76 -6.58 7.48
CA TYR A 14 4.75 -5.49 7.59
C TYR A 14 4.81 -4.66 6.29
N MET A 15 4.89 -5.32 5.12
CA MET A 15 4.96 -4.62 3.84
C MET A 15 3.70 -3.81 3.53
N VAL A 16 2.52 -4.32 3.87
CA VAL A 16 1.27 -3.56 3.72
C VAL A 16 1.34 -2.25 4.51
N VAL A 17 1.76 -2.29 5.77
CA VAL A 17 1.88 -1.09 6.60
C VAL A 17 2.95 -0.15 6.07
N ALA A 18 4.14 -0.67 5.80
CA ALA A 18 5.27 0.12 5.33
C ALA A 18 4.98 0.82 4.00
N ILE A 19 4.37 0.09 3.05
CA ILE A 19 4.03 0.63 1.73
C ILE A 19 2.91 1.68 1.82
N ILE A 20 1.86 1.42 2.59
CA ILE A 20 0.78 2.39 2.79
C ILE A 20 1.33 3.67 3.44
N THR A 21 2.24 3.52 4.41
CA THR A 21 2.89 4.65 5.08
C THR A 21 3.79 5.43 4.12
N ALA A 22 4.58 4.74 3.29
CA ALA A 22 5.47 5.37 2.33
C ALA A 22 4.71 6.10 1.21
N GLU A 23 3.57 5.57 0.79
CA GLU A 23 2.84 6.03 -0.39
C GLU A 23 1.83 7.14 -0.13
N GLY A 24 1.21 7.20 1.04
CA GLY A 24 0.16 8.16 1.34
C GLY A 24 -1.05 8.10 0.40
N LEU A 25 -1.13 7.13 -0.48
CA LEU A 25 -2.24 6.94 -1.40
C LEU A 25 -3.43 6.27 -0.72
N ARG A 26 -4.60 6.40 -1.34
CA ARG A 26 -5.78 5.66 -0.88
C ARG A 26 -5.57 4.17 -1.11
N GLU A 27 -6.04 3.35 -0.17
CA GLU A 27 -5.99 1.89 -0.26
C GLU A 27 -6.41 1.35 -1.65
N LYS A 28 -7.46 1.93 -2.21
CA LYS A 28 -8.00 1.58 -3.53
C LYS A 28 -6.95 1.67 -4.65
N ASN A 29 -6.10 2.70 -4.61
CA ASN A 29 -5.07 2.93 -5.61
C ASN A 29 -3.95 1.90 -5.47
N LEU A 30 -3.51 1.65 -4.24
CA LEU A 30 -2.45 0.67 -3.95
C LEU A 30 -2.91 -0.77 -4.25
N ARG A 31 -4.19 -1.07 -3.98
CA ARG A 31 -4.74 -2.38 -4.30
C ARG A 31 -4.73 -2.70 -5.78
N GLY A 32 -4.95 -1.68 -6.64
CA GLY A 32 -4.89 -1.80 -8.10
C GLY A 32 -3.48 -1.64 -8.67
N ALA A 33 -2.47 -1.34 -7.84
CA ALA A 33 -1.12 -1.10 -8.31
C ALA A 33 -0.47 -2.38 -8.84
N ARG A 34 0.17 -2.28 -10.01
CA ARG A 34 0.89 -3.37 -10.68
C ARG A 34 2.37 -3.06 -10.75
N MET A 35 3.18 -4.09 -10.63
CA MET A 35 4.60 -4.02 -10.88
C MET A 35 4.86 -3.66 -12.36
N GLY A 36 5.98 -3.01 -12.64
CA GLY A 36 6.36 -2.63 -14.00
C GLY A 36 5.54 -1.48 -14.61
N TRP A 37 4.33 -1.22 -14.10
CA TRP A 37 3.45 -0.14 -14.58
C TRP A 37 3.35 1.01 -13.57
N HIS A 38 2.96 0.67 -12.34
CA HIS A 38 2.75 1.65 -11.27
C HIS A 38 3.90 1.63 -10.27
N ILE A 39 4.51 0.47 -10.08
CA ILE A 39 5.59 0.23 -9.14
C ILE A 39 6.84 -0.17 -9.91
N LEU A 40 7.85 0.67 -9.87
CA LEU A 40 9.06 0.58 -10.67
C LEU A 40 10.26 0.41 -9.74
N PRO A 41 10.74 -0.82 -9.50
CA PRO A 41 11.95 -1.02 -8.72
C PRO A 41 13.20 -0.77 -9.55
N GLU A 42 14.10 0.06 -9.05
CA GLU A 42 15.48 0.12 -9.53
C GLU A 42 16.29 -0.97 -8.82
N LEU A 43 16.70 -1.98 -9.54
CA LEU A 43 17.38 -3.14 -8.97
C LEU A 43 18.87 -2.86 -8.75
N ALA A 44 19.40 -3.36 -7.65
CA ALA A 44 20.82 -3.57 -7.47
C ALA A 44 21.16 -4.95 -8.06
N CYS A 45 22.14 -5.01 -8.93
CA CYS A 45 22.59 -6.26 -9.57
C CYS A 45 24.02 -6.55 -9.19
N ASP A 46 24.39 -7.84 -9.19
CA ASP A 46 25.77 -8.31 -9.09
C ASP A 46 26.49 -8.22 -10.45
N ASP A 47 27.76 -8.66 -10.49
CA ASP A 47 28.59 -8.66 -11.68
C ASP A 47 28.08 -9.58 -12.81
N ARG A 48 27.18 -10.50 -12.49
CA ARG A 48 26.51 -11.39 -13.45
C ARG A 48 25.18 -10.82 -13.94
N GLY A 49 24.81 -9.63 -13.46
CA GLY A 49 23.54 -9.00 -13.77
C GLY A 49 22.34 -9.54 -12.99
N GLU A 50 22.55 -10.45 -12.01
CA GLU A 50 21.48 -10.97 -11.18
C GLU A 50 21.02 -9.92 -10.16
N ALA A 51 19.70 -9.82 -9.96
CA ALA A 51 19.14 -8.91 -8.98
C ALA A 51 19.42 -9.39 -7.55
N ILE A 52 20.16 -8.58 -6.78
CA ILE A 52 20.55 -8.86 -5.40
C ILE A 52 19.88 -7.92 -4.40
N GLY A 53 19.13 -6.91 -4.86
CA GLY A 53 18.46 -5.96 -3.98
C GLY A 53 17.69 -4.90 -4.76
N ILE A 54 17.14 -3.94 -4.00
CA ILE A 54 16.46 -2.77 -4.51
C ILE A 54 17.24 -1.53 -4.08
N ARG A 55 17.65 -0.69 -5.03
CA ARG A 55 18.27 0.60 -4.77
C ARG A 55 17.24 1.66 -4.44
N ARG A 56 16.17 1.70 -5.22
CA ARG A 56 15.10 2.68 -5.11
C ARG A 56 13.80 2.07 -5.57
N LEU A 57 12.69 2.51 -5.00
CA LEU A 57 11.36 2.22 -5.50
C LEU A 57 10.67 3.52 -5.90
N ILE A 58 10.12 3.53 -7.11
CA ILE A 58 9.38 4.64 -7.65
C ILE A 58 7.95 4.16 -7.89
N THR A 59 6.98 4.95 -7.49
CA THR A 59 5.59 4.78 -7.91
C THR A 59 5.24 5.82 -8.93
N ARG A 60 4.61 5.37 -10.02
CA ARG A 60 4.17 6.24 -11.11
C ARG A 60 2.72 5.91 -11.47
N PHE A 61 1.85 6.90 -11.32
CA PHE A 61 0.47 6.82 -11.76
C PHE A 61 0.26 7.88 -12.85
N ARG A 62 -0.04 7.43 -14.06
CA ARG A 62 -0.26 8.31 -15.20
C ARG A 62 -1.66 8.90 -15.15
N GLY A 63 -1.79 10.18 -15.51
CA GLY A 63 -3.06 10.88 -15.53
C GLY A 63 -4.05 10.35 -16.57
N ASP A 64 -3.56 9.64 -17.58
CA ASP A 64 -4.33 8.99 -18.64
C ASP A 64 -4.68 7.52 -18.34
N ASP A 65 -4.18 6.94 -17.25
CA ASP A 65 -4.50 5.58 -16.84
C ASP A 65 -6.01 5.46 -16.51
N PRO A 66 -6.78 4.65 -17.25
CA PRO A 66 -8.23 4.53 -17.01
C PRO A 66 -8.57 4.03 -15.60
N ALA A 67 -7.73 3.19 -15.01
CA ALA A 67 -7.90 2.72 -13.64
C ALA A 67 -7.69 3.85 -12.62
N TRP A 68 -6.70 4.70 -12.85
CA TRP A 68 -6.39 5.87 -12.03
C TRP A 68 -7.48 6.94 -12.13
N VAL A 69 -7.90 7.28 -13.35
CA VAL A 69 -8.97 8.27 -13.61
C VAL A 69 -10.27 7.84 -12.95
N ARG A 70 -10.71 6.59 -13.16
CA ARG A 70 -11.95 6.06 -12.56
C ARG A 70 -11.94 6.12 -11.04
N LEU A 71 -10.80 5.90 -10.40
CA LEU A 71 -10.67 5.97 -8.95
C LEU A 71 -10.80 7.40 -8.42
N LYS A 72 -10.44 8.40 -9.20
CA LYS A 72 -10.57 9.83 -8.85
C LYS A 72 -12.00 10.36 -9.10
N GLN A 73 -12.63 9.98 -10.21
CA GLN A 73 -13.96 10.46 -10.60
C GLN A 73 -15.08 10.05 -9.63
N THR A 74 -14.94 8.94 -8.93
CA THR A 74 -15.99 8.44 -8.02
C THR A 74 -16.13 9.23 -6.71
N HIS A 75 -15.39 10.32 -6.49
CA HIS A 75 -15.30 10.98 -5.18
C HIS A 75 -15.51 12.49 -5.19
N GLU A 76 -15.96 13.10 -6.29
CA GLU A 76 -16.35 14.51 -6.28
C GLU A 76 -17.87 14.64 -6.17
N PRO A 77 -18.40 15.07 -5.00
CA PRO A 77 -19.78 15.53 -4.93
C PRO A 77 -19.84 16.90 -5.60
N GLY A 78 -20.52 17.01 -6.73
CA GLY A 78 -20.85 18.31 -7.26
C GLY A 78 -20.45 18.65 -8.68
N GLY A 79 -20.37 17.68 -9.62
CA GLY A 79 -20.51 17.96 -11.08
C GLY A 79 -19.56 18.98 -11.73
N GLY A 80 -18.53 19.42 -11.03
CA GLY A 80 -17.49 20.25 -11.62
C GLY A 80 -16.53 19.39 -12.44
N SER A 81 -16.08 19.89 -13.59
CA SER A 81 -15.07 19.26 -14.42
C SER A 81 -13.89 18.84 -13.57
N SER A 82 -13.80 17.53 -13.30
CA SER A 82 -12.73 16.94 -12.50
C SER A 82 -11.38 17.43 -13.03
N PRO A 83 -10.51 18.03 -12.21
CA PRO A 83 -9.18 18.37 -12.67
C PRO A 83 -8.57 17.06 -13.22
N ARG A 84 -8.08 17.09 -14.46
CA ARG A 84 -7.46 15.93 -15.11
C ARG A 84 -6.54 15.25 -14.12
N ALA A 85 -6.74 13.96 -13.91
CA ALA A 85 -5.93 13.20 -12.98
C ALA A 85 -4.45 13.47 -13.28
N ARG A 86 -3.73 14.06 -12.33
CA ARG A 86 -2.33 14.44 -12.53
C ARG A 86 -1.49 13.18 -12.56
N THR A 87 -0.53 13.13 -13.46
CA THR A 87 0.55 12.14 -13.35
C THR A 87 1.28 12.34 -12.04
N ARG A 88 1.42 11.28 -11.28
CA ARG A 88 2.16 11.26 -10.02
C ARG A 88 3.38 10.36 -10.18
N GLU A 89 4.52 10.89 -9.82
CA GLU A 89 5.73 10.12 -9.60
C GLU A 89 6.24 10.40 -8.19
N TRP A 90 6.45 9.34 -7.42
CA TRP A 90 6.86 9.43 -6.03
C TRP A 90 7.95 8.40 -5.73
N SER A 91 9.07 8.89 -5.22
CA SER A 91 10.13 8.03 -4.71
C SER A 91 9.93 7.80 -3.23
N TRP A 92 9.96 6.55 -2.81
CA TRP A 92 9.76 6.22 -1.41
C TRP A 92 10.84 6.85 -0.54
N PRO A 93 10.45 7.50 0.56
CA PRO A 93 11.41 8.08 1.48
C PRO A 93 12.34 7.00 2.04
N PRO A 94 13.65 7.25 2.12
CA PRO A 94 14.57 6.30 2.71
C PRO A 94 14.24 6.10 4.20
N GLY A 95 14.40 4.86 4.67
CA GLY A 95 14.19 4.49 6.07
C GLY A 95 12.75 4.14 6.46
N ILE A 96 11.74 4.42 5.64
CA ILE A 96 10.34 3.99 5.92
C ILE A 96 10.16 2.52 5.58
N VAL A 97 10.77 2.07 4.48
CA VAL A 97 10.70 0.68 4.03
C VAL A 97 12.11 0.09 4.02
N ASP A 98 12.30 -1.02 4.72
CA ASP A 98 13.55 -1.78 4.62
C ASP A 98 13.65 -2.42 3.23
N HIS A 99 14.64 -1.98 2.45
CA HIS A 99 14.84 -2.44 1.07
C HIS A 99 15.21 -3.92 0.95
N ARG A 100 15.83 -4.52 1.98
CA ARG A 100 16.15 -5.96 2.00
C ARG A 100 14.89 -6.77 2.18
N LEU A 101 14.06 -6.39 3.15
CA LEU A 101 12.77 -7.03 3.38
C LEU A 101 11.81 -6.82 2.19
N LEU A 102 11.84 -5.64 1.58
CA LEU A 102 11.08 -5.35 0.37
C LEU A 102 11.51 -6.27 -0.78
N PHE A 103 12.81 -6.46 -1.00
CA PHE A 103 13.33 -7.35 -2.03
C PHE A 103 12.87 -8.80 -1.81
N ILE A 104 12.97 -9.32 -0.58
CA ILE A 104 12.48 -10.65 -0.21
C ILE A 104 10.97 -10.76 -0.46
N TYR A 105 10.21 -9.74 -0.06
CA TYR A 105 8.77 -9.70 -0.29
C TYR A 105 8.43 -9.76 -1.78
N LEU A 106 9.01 -8.87 -2.58
CA LEU A 106 8.70 -8.76 -4.01
C LEU A 106 9.08 -10.03 -4.79
N ARG A 107 10.25 -10.62 -4.48
CA ARG A 107 10.77 -11.78 -5.18
C ARG A 107 10.21 -13.11 -4.65
N ASP A 108 10.31 -13.33 -3.33
CA ASP A 108 10.09 -14.66 -2.76
C ASP A 108 8.67 -14.83 -2.23
N VAL A 109 8.16 -13.88 -1.43
CA VAL A 109 6.82 -13.98 -0.83
C VAL A 109 5.74 -13.86 -1.90
N ARG A 110 5.87 -12.91 -2.82
CA ARG A 110 4.92 -12.76 -3.92
C ARG A 110 4.95 -13.96 -4.87
N THR A 111 6.12 -14.54 -5.13
CA THR A 111 6.22 -15.81 -5.88
C THR A 111 5.41 -16.92 -5.20
N ALA A 112 5.59 -17.11 -3.88
CA ALA A 112 4.82 -18.11 -3.15
C ALA A 112 3.31 -17.85 -3.15
N HIS A 113 2.90 -16.58 -3.12
CA HIS A 113 1.49 -16.18 -3.24
C HIS A 113 0.96 -16.39 -4.66
N ALA A 114 1.75 -16.07 -5.69
CA ALA A 114 1.39 -16.30 -7.10
C ALA A 114 1.20 -17.79 -7.42
N HIS A 115 2.08 -18.66 -6.89
CA HIS A 115 1.90 -20.12 -6.99
C HIS A 115 0.59 -20.58 -6.37
N ARG A 116 0.29 -20.13 -5.14
CA ARG A 116 -0.97 -20.50 -4.45
C ARG A 116 -2.22 -19.99 -5.16
N ALA A 117 -2.10 -18.84 -5.82
CA ALA A 117 -3.17 -18.24 -6.59
C ALA A 117 -3.30 -18.82 -8.02
N GLY A 118 -2.38 -19.67 -8.46
CA GLY A 118 -2.34 -20.23 -9.80
C GLY A 118 -1.95 -19.21 -10.89
N LEU A 119 -1.29 -18.12 -10.51
CA LEU A 119 -0.84 -17.05 -11.41
C LEU A 119 0.55 -17.34 -12.01
N LEU A 120 1.29 -18.27 -11.41
CA LEU A 120 2.64 -18.63 -11.81
C LEU A 120 2.83 -20.15 -11.66
N PRO A 121 3.46 -20.84 -12.63
CA PRO A 121 3.84 -22.24 -12.52
C PRO A 121 4.80 -22.47 -11.33
N LEU A 122 4.70 -23.65 -10.67
CA LEU A 122 5.47 -23.97 -9.46
C LEU A 122 6.99 -23.95 -9.64
N HIS A 123 7.48 -24.14 -10.86
CA HIS A 123 8.90 -24.13 -11.18
C HIS A 123 9.45 -22.76 -11.56
N GLU A 124 8.56 -21.76 -11.74
CA GLU A 124 8.94 -20.40 -12.09
C GLU A 124 9.04 -19.51 -10.85
N ARG A 125 9.82 -18.44 -10.98
CA ARG A 125 9.93 -17.35 -9.99
C ARG A 125 9.59 -16.03 -10.65
N ILE A 126 9.09 -15.09 -9.86
CA ILE A 126 8.89 -13.71 -10.34
C ILE A 126 10.25 -13.11 -10.69
N ASP A 127 10.39 -12.70 -11.94
CA ASP A 127 11.48 -11.82 -12.37
C ASP A 127 11.03 -10.37 -12.22
N LEU A 128 11.65 -9.65 -11.29
CA LEU A 128 11.30 -8.26 -10.97
C LEU A 128 11.51 -7.28 -12.14
N ARG A 129 12.23 -7.66 -13.20
CA ARG A 129 12.44 -6.83 -14.39
C ARG A 129 11.22 -6.86 -15.32
N THR A 130 10.55 -7.99 -15.38
CA THR A 130 9.44 -8.25 -16.30
C THR A 130 8.10 -8.43 -15.58
N ASP A 131 8.11 -8.32 -14.25
CA ASP A 131 6.95 -8.53 -13.41
C ASP A 131 5.84 -7.51 -13.72
N THR A 132 4.63 -8.00 -13.97
CA THR A 132 3.42 -7.20 -14.20
C THR A 132 2.28 -7.57 -13.26
N LEU A 133 2.53 -8.44 -12.31
CA LEU A 133 1.55 -8.87 -11.33
C LEU A 133 1.21 -7.75 -10.34
N ALA A 134 0.11 -7.93 -9.61
CA ALA A 134 -0.28 -7.01 -8.55
C ALA A 134 0.84 -6.84 -7.50
N LEU A 135 0.96 -5.62 -6.95
CA LEU A 135 1.87 -5.36 -5.83
C LEU A 135 1.55 -6.28 -4.64
N PHE A 136 0.26 -6.38 -4.30
CA PHE A 136 -0.23 -7.26 -3.26
C PHE A 136 -0.99 -8.44 -3.87
N ILE A 137 -0.37 -9.62 -3.89
CA ILE A 137 -1.00 -10.85 -4.36
C ILE A 137 -1.68 -11.55 -3.19
N SER A 138 -2.99 -11.78 -3.31
CA SER A 138 -3.73 -12.54 -2.31
C SER A 138 -3.42 -14.04 -2.45
N PRO A 139 -2.94 -14.73 -1.39
CA PRO A 139 -2.73 -16.17 -1.42
C PRO A 139 -4.04 -16.97 -1.50
N ARG A 140 -5.19 -16.30 -1.35
CA ARG A 140 -6.53 -16.89 -1.43
C ARG A 140 -7.24 -16.57 -2.75
N ALA A 141 -6.60 -15.86 -3.66
CA ALA A 141 -7.18 -15.57 -4.97
C ALA A 141 -7.37 -16.92 -5.70
N ARG A 142 -8.60 -17.38 -5.74
CA ARG A 142 -8.99 -18.44 -6.68
C ARG A 142 -9.03 -17.81 -8.07
N ALA A 143 -8.65 -18.60 -9.07
CA ALA A 143 -8.58 -18.22 -10.47
C ALA A 143 -9.62 -17.14 -10.85
N VAL A 144 -9.11 -16.13 -11.48
CA VAL A 144 -9.72 -14.95 -12.11
C VAL A 144 -11.23 -15.06 -12.30
N ARG A 145 -11.99 -14.23 -11.58
CA ARG A 145 -13.43 -14.05 -11.84
C ARG A 145 -13.73 -12.86 -12.78
N SER A 146 -12.75 -11.99 -12.99
CA SER A 146 -12.88 -10.85 -13.92
C SER A 146 -11.49 -10.36 -14.35
N GLU A 147 -11.41 -9.62 -15.48
CA GLU A 147 -10.17 -8.94 -15.90
C GLU A 147 -9.61 -7.98 -14.83
N ALA A 148 -10.48 -7.40 -14.01
CA ALA A 148 -10.06 -6.53 -12.88
C ALA A 148 -9.34 -7.31 -11.78
N ASP A 149 -9.59 -8.63 -11.66
CA ASP A 149 -8.95 -9.53 -10.69
C ASP A 149 -7.77 -10.29 -11.29
N ALA A 150 -7.47 -10.08 -12.57
CA ALA A 150 -6.44 -10.81 -13.33
C ALA A 150 -5.01 -10.72 -12.77
N GLY A 151 -4.79 -9.91 -11.75
CA GLY A 151 -3.49 -9.78 -11.07
C GLY A 151 -3.43 -10.41 -9.67
N GLY A 152 -4.48 -11.11 -9.21
CA GLY A 152 -4.49 -11.70 -7.87
C GLY A 152 -4.58 -10.70 -6.73
N ASN A 153 -5.17 -9.54 -6.96
CA ASN A 153 -5.23 -8.43 -6.01
C ASN A 153 -5.92 -8.81 -4.68
N PHE A 154 -5.48 -8.21 -3.60
CA PHE A 154 -6.24 -8.24 -2.35
C PHE A 154 -7.65 -7.64 -2.56
N SER A 155 -8.67 -8.28 -2.00
CA SER A 155 -9.99 -7.69 -1.91
C SER A 155 -9.98 -6.46 -1.00
N ARG A 156 -10.96 -5.56 -1.18
CA ARG A 156 -11.08 -4.31 -0.41
C ARG A 156 -11.01 -4.53 1.11
N GLY A 157 -11.64 -5.57 1.64
CA GLY A 157 -11.67 -5.82 3.08
C GLY A 157 -10.35 -6.39 3.62
N ILE A 158 -9.64 -7.20 2.82
CA ILE A 158 -8.43 -7.90 3.28
C ILE A 158 -7.29 -6.93 3.56
N LEU A 159 -7.06 -5.96 2.68
CA LEU A 159 -5.97 -5.00 2.85
C LEU A 159 -6.21 -4.11 4.08
N SER A 160 -7.43 -3.60 4.26
CA SER A 160 -7.81 -2.82 5.43
C SER A 160 -7.70 -3.64 6.72
N ASP A 161 -8.12 -4.91 6.72
CA ASP A 161 -8.03 -5.77 7.89
C ASP A 161 -6.58 -6.10 8.28
N VAL A 162 -5.72 -6.36 7.28
CA VAL A 162 -4.27 -6.58 7.52
C VAL A 162 -3.66 -5.34 8.15
N PHE A 163 -3.93 -4.19 7.56
CA PHE A 163 -3.42 -2.92 8.04
C PHE A 163 -3.94 -2.59 9.46
N GLY A 164 -5.25 -2.76 9.68
CA GLY A 164 -5.87 -2.53 10.98
C GLY A 164 -5.30 -3.42 12.09
N ARG A 165 -5.08 -4.71 11.81
CA ARG A 165 -4.45 -5.63 12.77
C ARG A 165 -3.03 -5.21 13.13
N ALA A 166 -2.23 -4.81 12.15
CA ALA A 166 -0.86 -4.39 12.38
C ALA A 166 -0.77 -3.13 13.23
N LEU A 167 -1.60 -2.11 12.95
CA LEU A 167 -1.68 -0.90 13.77
C LEU A 167 -2.21 -1.18 15.18
N PHE A 168 -3.21 -2.03 15.29
CA PHE A 168 -3.76 -2.43 16.59
C PHE A 168 -2.71 -3.13 17.45
N TRP A 169 -1.97 -4.09 16.87
CA TRP A 169 -0.86 -4.75 17.55
C TRP A 169 0.20 -3.73 18.00
N MET A 170 0.57 -2.80 17.15
CA MET A 170 1.52 -1.75 17.49
C MET A 170 1.02 -0.89 18.66
N ALA A 171 -0.24 -0.47 18.64
CA ALA A 171 -0.83 0.32 19.72
C ALA A 171 -0.88 -0.43 21.05
N ARG A 172 -1.26 -1.72 21.02
CA ARG A 172 -1.40 -2.56 22.22
C ARG A 172 -0.06 -3.04 22.77
N ASP A 173 0.74 -3.68 21.93
CA ASP A 173 1.90 -4.46 22.36
C ASP A 173 3.21 -3.66 22.34
N VAL A 174 3.33 -2.66 21.45
CA VAL A 174 4.52 -1.83 21.34
C VAL A 174 4.38 -0.54 22.15
N LEU A 175 3.23 0.15 22.00
CA LEU A 175 3.00 1.42 22.71
C LEU A 175 2.34 1.25 24.08
N GLY A 176 1.95 0.02 24.45
CA GLY A 176 1.39 -0.31 25.76
C GLY A 176 0.10 0.43 26.09
N ARG A 177 -0.75 0.76 25.09
CA ARG A 177 -2.00 1.46 25.32
C ARG A 177 -2.95 0.65 26.19
N PRO A 178 -3.33 1.14 27.38
CA PRO A 178 -4.25 0.43 28.28
C PRO A 178 -5.68 0.39 27.70
N GLY A 179 -6.47 -0.58 28.15
CA GLY A 179 -7.89 -0.67 27.81
C GLY A 179 -8.22 -1.24 26.42
N LEU A 180 -7.21 -1.57 25.60
CA LEU A 180 -7.46 -2.22 24.34
C LEU A 180 -7.82 -3.70 24.52
N PRO A 181 -8.81 -4.24 23.76
CA PRO A 181 -9.17 -5.66 23.77
C PRO A 181 -7.98 -6.58 23.46
N ARG A 182 -8.16 -7.88 23.70
CA ARG A 182 -7.10 -8.88 23.44
C ARG A 182 -6.73 -9.01 21.97
N SER A 183 -7.69 -8.78 21.08
CA SER A 183 -7.46 -8.87 19.64
C SER A 183 -8.17 -7.75 18.88
N TYR A 184 -7.68 -7.45 17.68
CA TYR A 184 -8.35 -6.52 16.76
C TYR A 184 -9.76 -6.98 16.38
N ALA A 185 -9.97 -8.27 16.23
CA ALA A 185 -11.28 -8.83 15.93
C ALA A 185 -12.29 -8.59 17.07
N ASP A 186 -11.86 -8.72 18.33
CA ASP A 186 -12.70 -8.44 19.49
C ASP A 186 -13.02 -6.95 19.61
N ALA A 187 -12.04 -6.08 19.30
CA ALA A 187 -12.24 -4.64 19.25
C ALA A 187 -13.29 -4.24 18.21
N CYS A 188 -13.20 -4.79 17.00
CA CYS A 188 -14.16 -4.53 15.92
C CYS A 188 -15.57 -5.10 16.19
N LYS A 189 -15.69 -6.12 17.03
CA LYS A 189 -17.00 -6.65 17.47
C LYS A 189 -17.62 -5.78 18.54
N ALA A 190 -16.81 -5.26 19.46
CA ALA A 190 -17.28 -4.42 20.55
C ALA A 190 -17.71 -3.03 20.04
N ASP A 191 -17.03 -2.51 19.04
CA ASP A 191 -17.29 -1.20 18.44
C ASP A 191 -17.09 -1.26 16.92
N SER A 192 -18.16 -1.06 16.16
CA SER A 192 -18.12 -1.06 14.69
C SER A 192 -17.32 0.11 14.10
N GLU A 193 -17.19 1.22 14.82
CA GLU A 193 -16.40 2.39 14.40
C GLU A 193 -14.89 2.15 14.59
N PHE A 194 -14.53 1.21 15.45
CA PHE A 194 -13.14 0.88 15.78
C PHE A 194 -12.32 0.51 14.53
N ARG A 195 -12.95 -0.17 13.57
CA ARG A 195 -12.31 -0.48 12.28
C ARG A 195 -11.85 0.77 11.53
N GLY A 196 -12.58 1.88 11.61
CA GLY A 196 -12.24 3.16 11.00
C GLY A 196 -11.01 3.83 11.63
N LEU A 197 -10.80 3.65 12.93
CA LEU A 197 -9.69 4.26 13.68
C LEU A 197 -8.31 3.72 13.29
N PHE A 198 -8.25 2.51 12.73
CA PHE A 198 -7.01 1.84 12.32
C PHE A 198 -6.95 1.63 10.80
N GLY A 199 -7.68 2.40 10.02
CA GLY A 199 -7.68 2.30 8.57
C GLY A 199 -6.50 3.01 7.90
N ALA A 200 -6.19 2.63 6.67
CA ALA A 200 -5.16 3.25 5.84
C ALA A 200 -5.37 4.76 5.65
N HIS A 201 -6.62 5.24 5.73
CA HIS A 201 -6.95 6.66 5.64
C HIS A 201 -6.34 7.48 6.79
N VAL A 202 -6.26 6.91 7.99
CA VAL A 202 -5.65 7.57 9.17
C VAL A 202 -4.18 7.89 8.91
N ILE A 203 -3.42 6.94 8.37
CA ILE A 203 -2.00 7.16 8.06
C ILE A 203 -1.82 8.25 7.00
N ARG A 204 -2.65 8.23 5.97
CA ARG A 204 -2.66 9.28 4.95
C ARG A 204 -2.92 10.66 5.58
N SER A 205 -3.91 10.75 6.47
CA SER A 205 -4.25 11.98 7.19
C SER A 205 -3.10 12.44 8.08
N LEU A 206 -2.50 11.53 8.85
CA LEU A 206 -1.33 11.82 9.68
C LEU A 206 -0.14 12.32 8.85
N GLY A 207 0.16 11.68 7.73
CA GLY A 207 1.22 12.13 6.82
C GLY A 207 0.96 13.51 6.23
N ALA A 208 -0.26 13.77 5.78
CA ALA A 208 -0.65 15.09 5.27
C ALA A 208 -0.52 16.18 6.35
N THR A 209 -0.97 15.88 7.58
CA THR A 209 -0.83 16.77 8.73
C THR A 209 0.64 17.01 9.09
N TRP A 210 1.44 15.95 9.10
CA TRP A 210 2.86 16.04 9.39
C TRP A 210 3.58 16.97 8.41
N TRP A 211 3.42 16.74 7.12
CA TRP A 211 4.11 17.54 6.12
C TRP A 211 3.53 18.95 6.01
N GLY A 212 2.21 19.08 5.89
CA GLY A 212 1.54 20.37 5.70
C GLY A 212 1.48 21.18 7.00
N GLY A 213 0.87 20.62 8.05
CA GLY A 213 0.60 21.35 9.29
C GLY A 213 1.86 21.58 10.12
N LEU A 214 2.59 20.52 10.48
CA LEU A 214 3.71 20.61 11.42
C LEU A 214 5.02 21.07 10.76
N ARG A 215 5.26 20.76 9.49
CA ARG A 215 6.47 21.09 8.76
C ARG A 215 6.30 22.24 7.77
N ASN A 216 5.08 22.74 7.63
CA ASN A 216 4.72 23.76 6.64
C ASN A 216 5.17 23.42 5.20
N ARG A 217 5.16 22.14 4.85
CA ARG A 217 5.58 21.61 3.55
C ARG A 217 4.38 21.06 2.79
N TRP A 218 3.49 21.97 2.41
CA TRP A 218 2.26 21.64 1.67
C TRP A 218 2.54 21.05 0.29
N ASP A 219 3.68 21.40 -0.31
CA ASP A 219 4.19 20.78 -1.52
C ASP A 219 4.44 19.27 -1.36
N PHE A 220 5.02 18.88 -0.23
CA PHE A 220 5.21 17.47 0.11
C PHE A 220 3.90 16.76 0.47
N ALA A 221 3.02 17.44 1.18
CA ALA A 221 1.70 16.88 1.49
C ALA A 221 0.90 16.64 0.20
N GLU A 222 0.95 17.55 -0.77
CA GLU A 222 0.34 17.40 -2.10
C GLU A 222 0.96 16.20 -2.86
N ALA A 223 2.28 16.12 -2.92
CA ALA A 223 2.98 15.02 -3.58
C ALA A 223 2.69 13.67 -2.91
N TYR A 224 2.67 13.63 -1.58
CA TYR A 224 2.41 12.43 -0.78
C TYR A 224 0.98 11.93 -0.95
N THR A 225 -0.02 12.81 -0.85
CA THR A 225 -1.43 12.41 -0.91
C THR A 225 -1.99 12.42 -2.33
N ASN A 226 -1.36 13.15 -3.24
CA ASN A 226 -1.89 13.50 -4.56
C ASN A 226 -3.25 14.24 -4.49
N ASP A 227 -3.50 14.99 -3.41
CA ASP A 227 -4.62 15.90 -3.28
C ASP A 227 -4.14 17.33 -3.51
N LEU A 228 -5.02 18.20 -4.01
CA LEU A 228 -4.68 19.61 -4.24
C LEU A 228 -4.48 20.36 -2.92
N GLN A 229 -3.58 21.35 -2.90
CA GLN A 229 -3.33 22.18 -1.71
C GLN A 229 -4.60 22.79 -1.10
N PRO A 230 -5.54 23.36 -1.87
CA PRO A 230 -6.79 23.87 -1.28
C PRO A 230 -7.57 22.81 -0.53
N THR A 231 -7.61 21.57 -1.04
CA THR A 231 -8.25 20.43 -0.36
C THR A 231 -7.51 20.10 0.92
N LEU A 232 -6.18 20.04 0.88
CA LEU A 232 -5.36 19.75 2.05
C LEU A 232 -5.54 20.81 3.14
N HIS A 233 -5.51 22.09 2.78
CA HIS A 233 -5.76 23.18 3.72
C HIS A 233 -7.16 23.08 4.35
N ALA A 234 -8.20 22.80 3.56
CA ALA A 234 -9.55 22.68 4.07
C ALA A 234 -9.73 21.57 5.11
N PHE A 235 -9.02 20.43 4.95
CA PHE A 235 -9.16 19.28 5.81
C PHE A 235 -8.14 19.18 6.94
N TYR A 236 -6.90 19.64 6.73
CA TYR A 236 -5.78 19.38 7.63
C TYR A 236 -5.21 20.64 8.33
N SER A 237 -5.60 21.84 7.92
CA SER A 237 -5.18 23.09 8.62
C SER A 237 -5.91 23.36 9.93
N LYS A 238 -6.95 22.57 10.23
CA LYS A 238 -7.81 22.76 11.40
C LYS A 238 -7.30 22.08 12.67
N ILE A 239 -6.07 21.61 12.69
CA ILE A 239 -5.48 21.04 13.90
C ILE A 239 -5.03 22.20 14.77
N PRO A 240 -5.57 22.32 16.01
CA PRO A 240 -5.09 23.32 16.96
C PRO A 240 -3.59 23.10 17.19
N THR A 241 -2.81 24.15 17.01
CA THR A 241 -1.41 24.22 17.41
C THR A 241 -1.29 24.22 18.92
#